data_e4d81c9a143d2d6182c4829ea4c65e1c
#
_entry.id   e4d81c9a143d2d6182c4829ea4c65e1c
#
_cell.length_a   1.000
_cell.length_b   1.000
_cell.length_c   1.000
_cell.angle_alpha   90.00
_cell.angle_beta   90.00
_cell.angle_gamma   90.00
#
_symmetry.space_group_name_H-M   'P 1'
#
loop_
_entity.id
_entity.type
_entity.pdbx_description
1 polymer ?
#
loop_
_entity_poly.entity_id
_entity_poly.type
_entity_poly.pdbx_seq_one_letter_code
_entity_poly.pdbx_strand_id
1 'polypeptide(L)'
;MATGSPDQDAIRRELAERGFAAVTVGGGCMEPTLHDGQMVLVHRERPLRRGELALLDCAGTLEIHRLGFHLGPWWLHKGDASPHWGVVCRGEILGVVGPG
;
A
#
# COMPACT_ATOMS: atom_id res chain seq x y z
N MET A 1 -6.82 -0.38 13.84
CA MET A 1 -5.39 -0.65 14.03
C MET A 1 -4.68 0.56 14.60
N ALA A 2 -3.76 0.36 15.50
CA ALA A 2 -3.05 1.47 16.13
C ALA A 2 -2.05 2.10 15.15
N THR A 3 -2.10 3.43 15.02
CA THR A 3 -1.14 4.18 14.24
C THR A 3 0.22 4.12 14.94
N GLY A 4 1.29 3.99 14.14
CA GLY A 4 2.63 3.99 14.69
C GLY A 4 3.04 2.72 15.39
N SER A 5 2.41 1.58 15.06
CA SER A 5 2.82 0.30 15.60
C SER A 5 4.28 0.02 15.22
N PRO A 6 5.04 -0.73 16.06
CA PRO A 6 6.43 -1.06 15.73
C PRO A 6 6.59 -1.74 14.38
N ASP A 7 5.61 -2.58 13.98
CA ASP A 7 5.66 -3.27 12.70
C ASP A 7 5.58 -2.27 11.53
N GLN A 8 4.73 -1.25 11.64
CA GLN A 8 4.62 -0.25 10.59
C GLN A 8 5.88 0.60 10.49
N ASP A 9 6.47 0.96 11.62
CA ASP A 9 7.72 1.70 11.63
C ASP A 9 8.86 0.89 11.01
N ALA A 10 8.90 -0.41 11.28
CA ALA A 10 9.90 -1.30 10.70
C ALA A 10 9.72 -1.39 9.18
N ILE A 11 8.50 -1.46 8.70
CA ILE A 11 8.21 -1.49 7.26
C ILE A 11 8.72 -0.21 6.59
N ARG A 12 8.41 0.95 7.16
CA ARG A 12 8.88 2.22 6.62
C ARG A 12 10.41 2.28 6.58
N ARG A 13 11.06 1.81 7.63
CA ARG A 13 12.51 1.80 7.70
C ARG A 13 13.12 0.88 6.65
N GLU A 14 12.57 -0.32 6.47
CA GLU A 14 13.09 -1.25 5.48
C GLU A 14 12.93 -0.70 4.06
N LEU A 15 11.80 -0.08 3.76
CA LEU A 15 11.60 0.55 2.46
C LEU A 15 12.62 1.66 2.22
N ALA A 16 12.90 2.47 3.25
CA ALA A 16 13.87 3.56 3.14
C ALA A 16 15.29 3.04 2.96
N GLU A 17 15.66 1.98 3.67
CA GLU A 17 17.04 1.47 3.68
C GLU A 17 17.32 0.48 2.57
N ARG A 18 16.35 -0.39 2.25
CA ARG A 18 16.54 -1.49 1.30
C ARG A 18 15.81 -1.29 -0.02
N GLY A 19 14.78 -0.45 -0.02
CA GLY A 19 13.94 -0.27 -1.20
C GLY A 19 12.84 -1.32 -1.34
N PHE A 20 12.74 -2.27 -0.41
CA PHE A 20 11.67 -3.26 -0.39
C PHE A 20 11.40 -3.73 1.03
N ALA A 21 10.21 -4.28 1.25
CA ALA A 21 9.83 -4.83 2.55
C ALA A 21 8.77 -5.92 2.36
N ALA A 22 8.78 -6.91 3.25
CA ALA A 22 7.72 -7.89 3.35
C ALA A 22 6.63 -7.33 4.26
N VAL A 23 5.40 -7.39 3.81
CA VAL A 23 4.25 -6.83 4.53
C VAL A 23 3.19 -7.90 4.68
N THR A 24 2.68 -8.07 5.90
CA THR A 24 1.58 -8.98 6.15
C THR A 24 0.27 -8.20 6.01
N VAL A 25 -0.62 -8.72 5.16
CA VAL A 25 -1.92 -8.10 4.91
C VAL A 25 -2.80 -8.26 6.15
N GLY A 26 -3.36 -7.15 6.64
CA GLY A 26 -4.29 -7.17 7.75
C GLY A 26 -5.69 -6.79 7.30
N GLY A 27 -6.69 -7.59 7.69
CA GLY A 27 -8.08 -7.34 7.37
C GLY A 27 -8.48 -7.82 5.98
N GLY A 28 -9.70 -7.48 5.58
CA GLY A 28 -10.29 -8.00 4.36
C GLY A 28 -10.52 -6.98 3.26
N CYS A 29 -9.90 -5.80 3.33
CA CYS A 29 -10.18 -4.73 2.36
C CYS A 29 -9.73 -5.07 0.95
N MET A 30 -8.81 -6.02 0.77
CA MET A 30 -8.32 -6.43 -0.54
C MET A 30 -8.86 -7.79 -1.00
N GLU A 31 -9.82 -8.35 -0.28
CA GLU A 31 -10.47 -9.56 -0.73
C GLU A 31 -11.19 -9.34 -2.06
N PRO A 32 -11.22 -10.30 -2.96
CA PRO A 32 -10.59 -11.62 -2.87
C PRO A 32 -9.15 -11.66 -3.39
N THR A 33 -8.57 -10.52 -3.73
CA THR A 33 -7.23 -10.44 -4.34
C THR A 33 -6.15 -10.80 -3.35
N LEU A 34 -6.22 -10.24 -2.14
CA LEU A 34 -5.30 -10.54 -1.05
C LEU A 34 -6.12 -10.89 0.19
N HIS A 35 -5.62 -11.83 0.96
CA HIS A 35 -6.31 -12.33 2.14
C HIS A 35 -5.60 -11.90 3.42
N ASP A 36 -6.38 -11.75 4.50
CA ASP A 36 -5.82 -11.48 5.81
C ASP A 36 -4.74 -12.50 6.16
N GLY A 37 -3.60 -12.05 6.64
CA GLY A 37 -2.47 -12.90 6.98
C GLY A 37 -1.54 -13.23 5.82
N GLN A 38 -1.90 -12.90 4.60
CA GLN A 38 -1.05 -13.14 3.45
C GLN A 38 0.16 -12.20 3.48
N MET A 39 1.33 -12.71 3.11
CA MET A 39 2.54 -11.89 3.03
C MET A 39 2.79 -11.49 1.58
N VAL A 40 3.12 -10.22 1.37
CA VAL A 40 3.44 -9.68 0.05
C VAL A 40 4.74 -8.89 0.12
N LEU A 41 5.42 -8.75 -1.01
CA LEU A 41 6.58 -7.87 -1.11
C LEU A 41 6.16 -6.54 -1.70
N VAL A 42 6.68 -5.46 -1.11
CA VAL A 42 6.45 -4.10 -1.57
C VAL A 42 7.78 -3.53 -2.02
N HIS A 43 7.79 -2.89 -3.19
CA HIS A 43 9.00 -2.33 -3.80
C HIS A 43 8.85 -0.83 -3.96
N ARG A 44 9.76 -0.07 -3.37
CA ARG A 44 9.71 1.39 -3.43
C ARG A 44 10.05 1.93 -4.83
N GLU A 45 10.94 1.24 -5.53
CA GLU A 45 11.49 1.74 -6.79
C GLU A 45 10.65 1.44 -8.02
N ARG A 46 9.58 0.66 -7.87
CA ARG A 46 8.72 0.35 -9.00
C ARG A 46 7.88 1.55 -9.40
N PRO A 47 7.63 1.75 -10.71
CA PRO A 47 6.79 2.86 -11.15
C PRO A 47 5.36 2.67 -10.68
N LEU A 48 4.71 3.79 -10.38
CA LEU A 48 3.30 3.79 -10.02
C LEU A 48 2.48 3.70 -11.30
N ARG A 49 1.57 2.74 -11.34
CA ARG A 49 0.71 2.53 -12.51
C ARG A 49 -0.70 2.23 -12.07
N ARG A 50 -1.67 2.72 -12.85
CA ARG A 50 -3.06 2.40 -12.66
C ARG A 50 -3.25 0.89 -12.67
N GLY A 51 -4.02 0.38 -11.70
CA GLY A 51 -4.32 -1.03 -11.58
C GLY A 51 -3.37 -1.81 -10.70
N GLU A 52 -2.23 -1.22 -10.33
CA GLU A 52 -1.28 -1.87 -9.43
C GLU A 52 -1.74 -1.76 -7.98
N LEU A 53 -1.33 -2.74 -7.17
CA LEU A 53 -1.54 -2.68 -5.74
C LEU A 53 -0.37 -1.93 -5.11
N ALA A 54 -0.66 -1.02 -4.20
CA ALA A 54 0.35 -0.18 -3.59
C ALA A 54 0.17 -0.09 -2.09
N LEU A 55 1.27 0.11 -1.39
CA LEU A 55 1.26 0.38 0.05
C LEU A 55 1.17 1.88 0.25
N LEU A 56 0.14 2.31 0.95
CA LEU A 56 -0.19 3.71 1.17
C LEU A 56 -0.07 4.05 2.64
N ASP A 57 0.33 5.29 2.91
CA ASP A 57 0.28 5.86 4.25
C ASP A 57 -0.99 6.70 4.34
N CYS A 58 -2.03 6.14 4.91
CA CYS A 58 -3.31 6.80 5.07
C CYS A 58 -3.41 7.37 6.48
N ALA A 59 -3.01 8.62 6.64
CA ALA A 59 -3.05 9.31 7.92
C ALA A 59 -2.29 8.54 9.02
N GLY A 60 -1.12 8.02 8.66
CA GLY A 60 -0.27 7.29 9.61
C GLY A 60 -0.52 5.80 9.68
N THR A 61 -1.57 5.31 9.04
CA THR A 61 -1.89 3.87 8.99
C THR A 61 -1.52 3.34 7.62
N LEU A 62 -0.75 2.26 7.57
CA LEU A 62 -0.38 1.63 6.31
C LEU A 62 -1.50 0.76 5.80
N GLU A 63 -1.83 0.92 4.53
CA GLU A 63 -2.89 0.15 3.86
C GLU A 63 -2.43 -0.24 2.47
N ILE A 64 -2.86 -1.42 2.01
CA ILE A 64 -2.62 -1.85 0.64
C ILE A 64 -3.93 -1.68 -0.11
N HIS A 65 -3.89 -0.85 -1.17
CA HIS A 65 -5.06 -0.59 -2.00
C HIS A 65 -4.67 -0.62 -3.47
N ARG A 66 -5.67 -0.69 -4.33
CA ARG A 66 -5.46 -0.65 -5.77
C ARG A 66 -5.45 0.79 -6.24
N LEU A 67 -4.45 1.13 -7.04
CA LEU A 67 -4.33 2.48 -7.62
C LEU A 67 -5.28 2.62 -8.81
N GLY A 68 -5.94 3.77 -8.88
CA GLY A 68 -6.77 4.14 -10.01
C GLY A 68 -6.09 5.21 -10.84
N PHE A 69 -6.89 6.15 -11.37
CA PHE A 69 -6.38 7.29 -12.13
C PHE A 69 -5.57 8.23 -11.25
N HIS A 70 -4.73 9.03 -11.87
CA HIS A 70 -4.07 10.12 -11.16
C HIS A 70 -4.17 11.41 -11.96
N LEU A 71 -4.14 12.53 -11.23
CA LEU A 71 -4.03 13.89 -11.78
C LEU A 71 -2.87 14.54 -11.04
N GLY A 72 -1.77 14.78 -11.76
CA GLY A 72 -0.56 15.27 -11.12
C GLY A 72 -0.14 14.32 -9.99
N PRO A 73 0.07 14.85 -8.76
CA PRO A 73 0.49 14.00 -7.64
C PRO A 73 -0.67 13.28 -6.94
N TRP A 74 -1.92 13.51 -7.36
CA TRP A 74 -3.10 12.95 -6.68
C TRP A 74 -3.52 11.66 -7.34
N TRP A 75 -3.59 10.58 -6.55
CA TRP A 75 -3.98 9.27 -7.03
C TRP A 75 -5.27 8.80 -6.37
N LEU A 76 -6.17 8.25 -7.18
CA LEU A 76 -7.32 7.54 -6.65
C LEU A 76 -6.88 6.15 -6.20
N HIS A 77 -7.49 5.67 -5.14
CA HIS A 77 -7.24 4.31 -4.65
C HIS A 77 -8.49 3.72 -4.00
N LYS A 78 -8.56 2.40 -3.97
CA LYS A 78 -9.61 1.71 -3.22
C LYS A 78 -9.18 0.30 -2.87
N GLY A 79 -9.77 -0.26 -1.82
CA GLY A 79 -9.67 -1.68 -1.53
C GLY A 79 -10.58 -2.45 -2.48
N ASP A 80 -10.14 -3.64 -2.91
CA ASP A 80 -10.91 -4.42 -3.87
C ASP A 80 -12.27 -4.86 -3.31
N ALA A 81 -12.38 -4.98 -1.99
CA ALA A 81 -13.65 -5.33 -1.34
C ALA A 81 -14.57 -4.14 -1.11
N SER A 82 -14.15 -2.92 -1.47
CA SER A 82 -14.90 -1.69 -1.22
C SER A 82 -15.31 -1.03 -2.53
N PRO A 83 -16.52 -0.44 -2.60
CA PRO A 83 -16.92 0.33 -3.77
C PRO A 83 -16.45 1.78 -3.71
N HIS A 84 -15.82 2.21 -2.63
CA HIS A 84 -15.47 3.62 -2.42
C HIS A 84 -14.03 3.91 -2.79
N TRP A 85 -13.83 4.99 -3.55
CA TRP A 85 -12.51 5.48 -3.92
C TRP A 85 -12.05 6.55 -2.94
N GLY A 86 -10.79 6.49 -2.54
CA GLY A 86 -10.13 7.55 -1.79
C GLY A 86 -9.11 8.25 -2.67
N VAL A 87 -8.50 9.31 -2.13
CA VAL A 87 -7.46 10.08 -2.82
C VAL A 87 -6.24 10.15 -1.91
N VAL A 88 -5.07 9.94 -2.50
CA VAL A 88 -3.81 10.00 -1.77
C VAL A 88 -2.80 10.78 -2.61
N CYS A 89 -1.91 11.51 -1.95
CA CYS A 89 -0.83 12.21 -2.62
C CYS A 89 0.31 11.23 -2.93
N ARG A 90 1.00 11.46 -4.05
CA ARG A 90 2.11 10.61 -4.46
C ARG A 90 3.13 10.36 -3.32
N GLY A 91 3.41 11.40 -2.52
CA GLY A 91 4.35 11.28 -1.40
C GLY A 91 3.91 10.30 -0.31
N GLU A 92 2.64 9.93 -0.29
CA GLU A 92 2.09 8.98 0.66
C GLU A 92 2.00 7.57 0.10
N ILE A 93 2.45 7.35 -1.13
CA ILE A 93 2.53 6.02 -1.73
C ILE A 93 3.94 5.51 -1.50
N LEU A 94 4.07 4.51 -0.63
CA LEU A 94 5.37 4.03 -0.18
C LEU A 94 6.01 3.03 -1.12
N GLY A 95 5.22 2.30 -1.87
CA GLY A 95 5.74 1.32 -2.81
C GLY A 95 4.65 0.53 -3.48
N VAL A 96 5.05 -0.35 -4.40
CA VAL A 96 4.14 -1.14 -5.22
C VAL A 96 4.31 -2.61 -4.85
N VAL A 97 3.19 -3.31 -4.67
CA VAL A 97 3.19 -4.74 -4.42
C VAL A 97 3.62 -5.46 -5.70
N GLY A 98 4.58 -6.34 -5.59
CA GLY A 98 5.08 -7.07 -6.73
C GLY A 98 5.35 -8.53 -6.43
N PRO A 99 5.59 -9.33 -7.48
CA PRO A 99 6.01 -10.71 -7.28
C PRO A 99 7.37 -10.69 -6.59
N GLY A 100 7.52 -11.57 -5.64
CA GLY A 100 8.64 -11.66 -4.72
C GLY A 100 9.99 -11.77 -5.31
#